data_32655ad5a4ecb0c361746b1fdddfb35e
#
_entry.id   32655ad5a4ecb0c361746b1fdddfb35e
#
_cell.length_a   1.000
_cell.length_b   1.000
_cell.length_c   1.000
_cell.angle_alpha   90.00
_cell.angle_beta   90.00
_cell.angle_gamma   90.00
#
_symmetry.space_group_name_H-M   'P 1'
#
loop_
_entity.id
_entity.type
_entity.pdbx_description
1 polymer ?
#
loop_
_entity_poly.entity_id
_entity_poly.type
_entity_poly.pdbx_seq_one_letter_code
_entity_poly.pdbx_strand_id
1 'polypeptide(L)'
;MNKNNYVVSAIKPKIVSALGAVPRTDSNDIRLIHDASRPLNRSLNSNASVEKTHYTSIDKVCSILKPNGYLAKVDLSQAYRHVPLSPNNYCATGLK
;
A
#
# COMPACT_ATOMS: atom_id res chain seq x y z
N MET A 1 -17.09 5.67 -8.39
CA MET A 1 -16.07 5.00 -7.54
C MET A 1 -16.59 3.66 -7.11
N ASN A 2 -15.84 2.62 -7.32
CA ASN A 2 -16.17 1.27 -6.89
C ASN A 2 -16.00 1.15 -5.36
N LYS A 3 -16.69 0.19 -4.71
CA LYS A 3 -16.58 -0.11 -3.25
C LYS A 3 -15.12 -0.27 -2.74
N ASN A 4 -14.15 -0.49 -3.63
CA ASN A 4 -12.73 -0.69 -3.33
C ASN A 4 -11.86 0.53 -3.63
N ASN A 5 -12.44 1.71 -3.83
CA ASN A 5 -11.72 2.94 -4.17
C ASN A 5 -10.92 2.87 -5.50
N TYR A 6 -11.31 2.00 -6.43
CA TYR A 6 -10.75 2.00 -7.78
C TYR A 6 -11.54 2.91 -8.70
N VAL A 7 -10.82 3.56 -9.59
CA VAL A 7 -11.41 4.34 -10.69
C VAL A 7 -11.24 3.54 -11.97
N VAL A 8 -12.33 3.34 -12.68
CA VAL A 8 -12.28 2.76 -14.02
C VAL A 8 -11.95 3.89 -15.01
N SER A 9 -10.84 3.73 -15.72
CA SER A 9 -10.39 4.71 -16.70
C SER A 9 -10.64 4.21 -18.11
N ALA A 10 -11.21 5.07 -18.98
CA ALA A 10 -11.30 4.81 -20.40
C ALA A 10 -9.95 5.00 -21.12
N ILE A 11 -9.02 5.70 -20.49
CA ILE A 11 -7.68 5.96 -21.03
C ILE A 11 -6.70 5.01 -20.36
N LYS A 12 -5.91 4.30 -21.18
CA LYS A 12 -4.88 3.39 -20.67
C LYS A 12 -3.83 4.16 -19.85
N PRO A 13 -3.56 3.78 -18.60
CA PRO A 13 -2.50 4.39 -17.82
C PRO A 13 -1.11 4.20 -18.44
N LYS A 14 -0.20 5.11 -18.18
CA LYS A 14 1.19 5.04 -18.66
C LYS A 14 1.97 3.91 -17.97
N ILE A 15 1.71 3.72 -16.69
CA ILE A 15 2.30 2.64 -15.89
C ILE A 15 1.16 1.72 -15.44
N VAL A 16 1.28 0.45 -15.77
CA VAL A 16 0.33 -0.60 -15.38
C VAL A 16 1.08 -1.65 -14.59
N SER A 17 0.76 -1.77 -13.32
CA SER A 17 1.35 -2.74 -12.41
C SER A 17 0.63 -4.08 -12.50
N ALA A 18 1.38 -5.15 -12.23
CA ALA A 18 0.80 -6.48 -12.14
C ALA A 18 -0.03 -6.66 -10.86
N LEU A 19 -1.12 -7.39 -10.97
CA LEU A 19 -1.87 -7.90 -9.83
C LEU A 19 -1.43 -9.32 -9.50
N GLY A 20 -1.17 -9.56 -8.22
CA GLY A 20 -0.99 -10.88 -7.66
C GLY A 20 -2.14 -11.24 -6.72
N ALA A 21 -2.31 -12.52 -6.46
CA ALA A 21 -3.27 -13.03 -5.51
C ALA A 21 -2.59 -14.05 -4.59
N VAL A 22 -2.69 -13.84 -3.28
CA VAL A 22 -2.11 -14.73 -2.28
C VAL A 22 -3.20 -15.16 -1.30
N PRO A 23 -3.37 -16.46 -1.05
CA PRO A 23 -4.28 -16.94 -0.03
C PRO A 23 -3.89 -16.38 1.35
N ARG A 24 -4.88 -16.06 2.17
CA ARG A 24 -4.65 -15.74 3.58
C ARG A 24 -4.50 -17.04 4.36
N THR A 25 -3.56 -17.04 5.31
CA THR A 25 -3.32 -18.21 6.17
C THR A 25 -4.46 -18.44 7.17
N ASP A 26 -5.18 -17.39 7.54
CA ASP A 26 -6.15 -17.41 8.64
C ASP A 26 -7.62 -17.36 8.15
N SER A 27 -7.84 -17.38 6.86
CA SER A 27 -9.18 -17.36 6.26
C SER A 27 -9.16 -17.90 4.83
N ASN A 28 -10.34 -18.24 4.30
CA ASN A 28 -10.49 -18.64 2.91
C ASN A 28 -10.44 -17.47 1.91
N ASP A 29 -10.09 -16.28 2.40
CA ASP A 29 -10.00 -15.08 1.59
C ASP A 29 -8.70 -15.00 0.80
N ILE A 30 -8.74 -14.27 -0.31
CA ILE A 30 -7.60 -13.98 -1.16
C ILE A 30 -7.16 -12.54 -0.90
N ARG A 31 -5.87 -12.36 -0.66
CA ARG A 31 -5.25 -11.03 -0.63
C ARG A 31 -4.77 -10.65 -2.02
N LEU A 32 -5.31 -9.57 -2.56
CA LEU A 32 -4.77 -8.97 -3.77
C LEU A 32 -3.49 -8.20 -3.46
N ILE A 33 -2.47 -8.45 -4.26
CA ILE A 33 -1.18 -7.77 -4.19
C ILE A 33 -1.03 -6.90 -5.42
N HIS A 34 -0.73 -5.63 -5.20
CA HIS A 34 -0.33 -4.69 -6.23
C HIS A 34 1.20 -4.70 -6.32
N ASP A 35 1.76 -5.33 -7.35
CA ASP A 35 3.20 -5.38 -7.54
C ASP A 35 3.71 -4.13 -8.26
N ALA A 36 4.04 -3.11 -7.46
CA ALA A 36 4.59 -1.86 -7.96
C ALA A 36 6.04 -1.97 -8.47
N SER A 37 6.67 -3.16 -8.36
CA SER A 37 8.03 -3.42 -8.86
C SER A 37 8.04 -4.02 -10.27
N ARG A 38 6.89 -4.35 -10.81
CA ARG A 38 6.73 -4.92 -12.16
C ARG A 38 5.98 -3.98 -13.10
N PRO A 39 6.32 -3.97 -14.39
CA PRO A 39 7.46 -4.61 -15.04
C PRO A 39 8.80 -3.96 -14.66
N LEU A 40 9.87 -4.75 -14.70
CA LEU A 40 11.22 -4.25 -14.37
C LEU A 40 11.60 -3.02 -15.21
N ASN A 41 12.24 -2.04 -14.60
CA ASN A 41 12.71 -0.77 -15.19
C ASN A 41 11.62 0.14 -15.76
N ARG A 42 10.35 -0.27 -15.72
CA ARG A 42 9.19 0.51 -16.16
C ARG A 42 8.05 0.49 -15.14
N SER A 43 8.36 0.07 -13.93
CA SER A 43 7.42 -0.05 -12.83
C SER A 43 7.16 1.28 -12.15
N LEU A 44 6.16 1.33 -11.29
CA LEU A 44 5.90 2.48 -10.44
C LEU A 44 7.12 2.79 -9.56
N ASN A 45 7.69 1.77 -8.91
CA ASN A 45 8.86 1.94 -8.04
C ASN A 45 10.10 2.43 -8.79
N SER A 46 10.29 2.03 -10.06
CA SER A 46 11.43 2.50 -10.88
C SER A 46 11.35 3.99 -11.21
N ASN A 47 10.15 4.56 -11.19
CA ASN A 47 9.89 5.96 -11.54
C ASN A 47 9.55 6.83 -10.33
N ALA A 48 9.55 6.25 -9.13
CA ALA A 48 9.28 6.98 -7.89
C ALA A 48 10.57 7.44 -7.22
N SER A 49 10.57 8.69 -6.78
CA SER A 49 11.58 9.19 -5.83
C SER A 49 11.08 8.88 -4.42
N VAL A 50 11.84 8.07 -3.68
CA VAL A 50 11.47 7.66 -2.33
C VAL A 50 12.42 8.26 -1.32
N GLU A 51 11.89 9.02 -0.39
CA GLU A 51 12.64 9.44 0.80
C GLU A 51 12.72 8.30 1.81
N LYS A 52 13.87 8.18 2.48
CA LYS A 52 14.02 7.21 3.57
C LYS A 52 13.08 7.54 4.71
N THR A 53 12.18 6.60 5.01
CA THR A 53 11.31 6.69 6.19
C THR A 53 11.92 5.92 7.34
N HIS A 54 12.02 6.57 8.49
CA HIS A 54 12.46 5.91 9.72
C HIS A 54 11.24 5.47 10.54
N TYR A 55 11.12 4.18 10.72
CA TYR A 55 10.08 3.60 11.58
C TYR A 55 10.56 3.57 13.04
N THR A 56 9.61 3.72 13.96
CA THR A 56 9.89 3.56 15.38
C THR A 56 10.28 2.11 15.68
N SER A 57 11.44 1.92 16.32
CA SER A 57 11.92 0.61 16.72
C SER A 57 11.24 0.13 18.02
N ILE A 58 11.26 -1.18 18.24
CA ILE A 58 10.78 -1.78 19.50
C ILE A 58 11.56 -1.24 20.69
N ASP A 59 12.87 -1.06 20.57
CA ASP A 59 13.71 -0.50 21.64
C ASP A 59 13.24 0.90 22.04
N LYS A 60 12.88 1.73 21.06
CA LYS A 60 12.31 3.05 21.33
C LYS A 60 10.99 2.95 22.06
N VAL A 61 10.12 2.04 21.65
CA VAL A 61 8.85 1.79 22.35
C VAL A 61 9.10 1.35 23.78
N CYS A 62 9.99 0.37 23.99
CA CYS A 62 10.35 -0.11 25.32
C CYS A 62 10.89 0.99 26.24
N SER A 63 11.65 1.94 25.69
CA SER A 63 12.22 3.05 26.48
C SER A 63 11.18 4.04 27.01
N ILE A 64 9.99 4.09 26.43
CA ILE A 64 8.92 5.00 26.85
C ILE A 64 7.80 4.30 27.64
N LEU A 65 7.81 2.98 27.66
CA LEU A 65 6.84 2.19 28.45
C LEU A 65 7.10 2.35 29.94
N LYS A 66 6.00 2.46 30.70
CA LYS A 66 6.04 2.52 32.17
C LYS A 66 5.32 1.32 32.76
N PRO A 67 5.78 0.78 33.90
CA PRO A 67 5.03 -0.24 34.63
C PRO A 67 3.59 0.21 34.90
N ASN A 68 2.65 -0.71 34.75
CA ASN A 68 1.21 -0.45 34.94
C ASN A 68 0.62 0.64 34.03
N GLY A 69 1.29 0.94 32.90
CA GLY A 69 0.77 1.85 31.88
C GLY A 69 -0.32 1.22 31.01
N TYR A 70 -1.11 2.05 30.38
CA TYR A 70 -2.10 1.61 29.41
C TYR A 70 -1.49 1.60 28.00
N LEU A 71 -1.86 0.60 27.21
CA LEU A 71 -1.47 0.46 25.80
C LEU A 71 -2.72 0.36 24.93
N ALA A 72 -2.66 0.98 23.77
CA ALA A 72 -3.68 0.84 22.75
C ALA A 72 -3.05 0.41 21.42
N LYS A 73 -3.75 -0.46 20.69
CA LYS A 73 -3.37 -0.91 19.35
C LYS A 73 -4.47 -0.54 18.37
N VAL A 74 -4.05 0.08 17.26
CA VAL A 74 -4.95 0.40 16.14
C VAL A 74 -4.33 -0.18 14.88
N ASP A 75 -5.15 -0.87 14.10
CA ASP A 75 -4.76 -1.39 12.79
C ASP A 75 -5.75 -0.91 11.73
N LEU A 76 -5.24 -0.38 10.63
CA LEU A 76 -6.05 0.14 9.56
C LEU A 76 -6.27 -0.93 8.49
N SER A 77 -7.52 -1.29 8.26
CA SER A 77 -7.87 -2.14 7.12
C SER A 77 -7.53 -1.41 5.81
N GLN A 78 -6.77 -2.07 4.93
CA GLN A 78 -6.37 -1.51 3.64
C GLN A 78 -5.72 -0.12 3.75
N ALA A 79 -4.77 0.03 4.66
CA ALA A 79 -4.17 1.31 5.05
C ALA A 79 -3.77 2.22 3.89
N TYR A 80 -3.08 1.68 2.87
CA TYR A 80 -2.65 2.46 1.70
C TYR A 80 -3.79 3.07 0.89
N ARG A 81 -4.98 2.48 0.93
CA ARG A 81 -6.15 2.96 0.19
C ARG A 81 -6.85 4.14 0.85
N HIS A 82 -6.48 4.45 2.09
CA HIS A 82 -6.95 5.66 2.78
C HIS A 82 -6.20 6.91 2.33
N VAL A 83 -5.07 6.76 1.63
CA VAL A 83 -4.30 7.89 1.09
C VAL A 83 -4.81 8.20 -0.31
N PRO A 84 -5.45 9.35 -0.53
CA PRO A 84 -5.94 9.73 -1.85
C PRO A 84 -4.76 10.09 -2.77
N LEU A 85 -4.89 9.72 -4.04
CA LEU A 85 -3.96 10.13 -5.08
C LEU A 85 -4.45 11.42 -5.76
N SER A 86 -3.52 12.29 -6.12
CA SER A 86 -3.83 13.38 -7.04
C SER A 86 -4.28 12.82 -8.39
N PRO A 87 -5.31 13.41 -9.02
CA PRO A 87 -5.74 13.01 -10.36
C PRO A 87 -4.61 12.98 -11.40
N ASN A 88 -3.63 13.86 -11.27
CA ASN A 88 -2.45 13.87 -12.13
C ASN A 88 -1.59 12.62 -12.06
N ASN A 89 -1.69 11.84 -10.96
CA ASN A 89 -0.95 10.62 -10.74
C ASN A 89 -1.72 9.34 -11.12
N TYR A 90 -2.97 9.45 -11.54
CA TYR A 90 -3.77 8.28 -11.94
C TYR A 90 -3.15 7.53 -13.13
N CYS A 91 -2.43 8.25 -14.01
CA CYS A 91 -1.74 7.63 -15.15
C CYS A 91 -0.58 6.71 -14.73
N ALA A 92 -0.08 6.82 -13.49
CA ALA A 92 1.04 6.02 -12.98
C ALA A 92 0.59 4.83 -12.12
N THR A 93 -0.69 4.73 -11.78
CA THR A 93 -1.19 3.73 -10.81
C THR A 93 -2.22 2.77 -11.40
N GLY A 94 -2.08 2.47 -12.68
CA GLY A 94 -2.93 1.49 -13.34
C GLY A 94 -2.70 0.07 -12.84
N LEU A 95 -3.76 -0.74 -12.86
CA LEU A 95 -3.77 -2.17 -12.52
C LEU A 95 -4.35 -2.97 -13.69
N LYS A 96 -3.80 -4.14 -13.91
CA LYS A 96 -4.30 -5.08 -14.91
C LYS A 96 -4.29 -6.50 -14.35
#